data_1a17de8b26af93e22042d68fc01c1830
#
_entry.id   1a17de8b26af93e22042d68fc01c1830
#
_cell.length_a   1.000
_cell.length_b   1.000
_cell.length_c   1.000
_cell.angle_alpha   90.00
_cell.angle_beta   90.00
_cell.angle_gamma   90.00
#
_symmetry.space_group_name_H-M   'P 1'
#
loop_
_entity.id
_entity.type
_entity.pdbx_description
1 polymer ?
#
loop_
_entity_poly.entity_id
_entity_poly.type
_entity_poly.pdbx_seq_one_letter_code
_entity_poly.pdbx_strand_id
1 'polypeptide(L)'
;MLPVPRASRRRSRLALIASAIVASAALVLTGCSAGAPAGQSSTGGDTGAFPVTVKSALGSTTIDAKPKRIVTWGWGAQDIVLALGIIPVAMPKFTYSGTADGVLPWDAERITELGGKTPQLLTFDTGEVPFEEVVAAKPDVILAPYSGLTQTEFDTLSKVAPVVAYPEKPWSTSWRDQTAIVGKALGMTKQTDALVKKTEDSVSTLAAKYPVLKGKTFYYAAANEPGKLNVYRADDPRVQLLNDLGLKNSPSVAALDSSKGDGSFFYQLSYEKLSQIDTDLLVMYFDKQSSVDAFTSDPLVAAMPAVKEGRLAAIVGESLVMATSAPSVLSIPWSLDRYVPVLAAAAEKVK
;
A
#
# COMPACT_ATOMS: atom_id res chain seq x y z
N MET A 1 -37.17 29.43 -41.03
CA MET A 1 -36.87 30.57 -41.95
C MET A 1 -35.39 30.91 -41.75
N LEU A 2 -34.65 30.64 -42.81
CA LEU A 2 -33.23 31.03 -43.05
C LEU A 2 -33.17 32.53 -43.30
N PRO A 3 -32.00 33.24 -43.35
CA PRO A 3 -30.79 32.72 -44.01
C PRO A 3 -29.43 33.08 -43.38
N VAL A 4 -28.44 32.31 -43.81
CA VAL A 4 -26.99 32.57 -43.74
C VAL A 4 -26.61 33.53 -44.88
N PRO A 5 -25.49 34.27 -44.80
CA PRO A 5 -24.61 34.32 -45.96
C PRO A 5 -23.12 34.05 -45.67
N ARG A 6 -22.56 33.57 -46.75
CA ARG A 6 -21.21 33.03 -47.04
C ARG A 6 -20.17 34.13 -47.33
N ALA A 7 -18.92 33.78 -46.90
CA ALA A 7 -17.65 33.81 -47.63
C ALA A 7 -17.14 35.03 -48.36
N SER A 8 -15.84 35.34 -48.12
CA SER A 8 -14.90 35.56 -49.23
C SER A 8 -13.45 35.37 -48.83
N ARG A 9 -12.80 34.61 -49.67
CA ARG A 9 -11.33 34.36 -49.75
C ARG A 9 -10.62 35.64 -50.29
N ARG A 10 -9.38 35.88 -49.86
CA ARG A 10 -8.29 36.30 -50.78
C ARG A 10 -6.92 35.85 -50.32
N ARG A 11 -6.22 35.27 -51.30
CA ARG A 11 -4.82 34.87 -51.36
C ARG A 11 -3.94 36.04 -51.82
N SER A 12 -2.68 36.02 -51.43
CA SER A 12 -1.48 36.29 -52.30
C SER A 12 -0.26 36.49 -51.41
N ARG A 13 0.73 35.68 -51.53
CA ARG A 13 1.92 35.59 -52.42
C ARG A 13 3.19 36.22 -51.78
N LEU A 14 4.13 35.35 -51.44
CA LEU A 14 5.50 35.23 -51.91
C LEU A 14 6.40 36.47 -51.89
N ALA A 15 7.52 36.42 -51.19
CA ALA A 15 8.84 36.69 -51.74
C ALA A 15 9.96 36.08 -50.87
N LEU A 16 10.77 35.26 -51.53
CA LEU A 16 12.10 34.77 -51.13
C LEU A 16 13.11 35.91 -51.28
N ILE A 17 14.17 35.94 -50.47
CA ILE A 17 15.56 36.25 -50.93
C ILE A 17 16.55 35.61 -49.95
N ALA A 18 17.60 35.08 -50.57
CA ALA A 18 18.62 34.20 -50.06
C ALA A 18 19.94 34.93 -49.73
N SER A 19 20.82 34.19 -49.04
CA SER A 19 22.29 34.18 -49.10
C SER A 19 23.10 35.26 -48.38
N ALA A 20 24.00 34.91 -47.45
CA ALA A 20 25.45 34.79 -47.80
C ALA A 20 26.28 34.38 -46.55
N ILE A 21 27.19 33.51 -46.85
CA ILE A 21 28.31 32.94 -46.07
C ILE A 21 29.39 34.00 -45.81
N VAL A 22 30.07 33.98 -44.61
CA VAL A 22 31.54 34.17 -44.53
C VAL A 22 32.07 33.49 -43.25
N ALA A 23 33.11 32.69 -43.45
CA ALA A 23 33.94 31.98 -42.47
C ALA A 23 35.16 32.83 -42.03
N SER A 24 35.85 32.36 -41.01
CA SER A 24 37.24 32.67 -40.55
C SER A 24 37.27 33.26 -39.14
N ALA A 25 38.14 32.95 -38.17
CA ALA A 25 39.35 32.15 -38.11
C ALA A 25 39.67 31.92 -36.61
N ALA A 26 40.44 30.90 -36.33
CA ALA A 26 40.96 30.52 -35.01
C ALA A 26 42.00 31.53 -34.46
N LEU A 27 42.02 31.68 -33.11
CA LEU A 27 43.22 32.13 -32.40
C LEU A 27 43.33 31.37 -31.06
N VAL A 28 44.37 30.56 -31.00
CA VAL A 28 44.86 29.85 -29.82
C VAL A 28 45.65 30.85 -28.96
N LEU A 29 45.37 30.91 -27.68
CA LEU A 29 46.28 31.48 -26.70
C LEU A 29 46.26 30.61 -25.42
N THR A 30 47.37 29.94 -25.25
CA THR A 30 47.79 29.21 -24.03
C THR A 30 48.06 30.20 -22.91
N GLY A 31 47.52 29.89 -21.72
CA GLY A 31 47.89 30.57 -20.47
C GLY A 31 47.79 29.60 -19.32
N CYS A 32 48.93 29.19 -18.80
CA CYS A 32 49.08 28.28 -17.64
C CYS A 32 48.76 28.92 -16.31
N SER A 33 48.37 28.01 -15.41
CA SER A 33 48.69 28.03 -13.97
C SER A 33 47.72 28.72 -13.01
N ALA A 34 47.03 27.95 -12.17
CA ALA A 34 47.32 27.74 -10.75
C ALA A 34 46.06 27.21 -9.98
N GLY A 35 46.22 26.07 -9.30
CA GLY A 35 45.53 25.81 -8.05
C GLY A 35 44.04 25.56 -8.09
N ALA A 36 43.61 24.37 -8.53
CA ALA A 36 42.31 23.84 -8.18
C ALA A 36 42.33 23.27 -6.75
N PRO A 37 41.43 23.69 -5.85
CA PRO A 37 41.19 22.89 -4.65
C PRO A 37 40.48 21.61 -5.03
N ALA A 38 40.91 20.52 -4.40
CA ALA A 38 40.41 19.18 -4.56
C ALA A 38 38.87 19.15 -4.53
N GLY A 39 38.29 18.66 -5.60
CA GLY A 39 36.87 18.39 -5.68
C GLY A 39 36.45 17.45 -4.54
N GLN A 40 35.62 17.95 -3.65
CA GLN A 40 34.80 17.10 -2.81
C GLN A 40 33.96 16.23 -3.75
N SER A 41 34.25 14.94 -3.74
CA SER A 41 33.34 13.92 -4.25
C SER A 41 32.06 14.06 -3.47
N SER A 42 31.08 14.75 -4.02
CA SER A 42 29.71 14.66 -3.54
C SER A 42 29.31 13.20 -3.74
N THR A 43 29.28 12.45 -2.64
CA THR A 43 28.49 11.23 -2.55
C THR A 43 27.09 11.59 -3.01
N GLY A 44 26.75 11.18 -4.25
CA GLY A 44 25.47 11.42 -4.87
C GLY A 44 24.37 10.74 -4.04
N GLY A 45 23.86 11.44 -3.06
CA GLY A 45 22.56 11.14 -2.49
C GLY A 45 21.53 11.28 -3.63
N ASP A 46 20.65 10.31 -3.74
CA ASP A 46 19.54 10.31 -4.70
C ASP A 46 18.60 11.48 -4.35
N THR A 47 18.93 12.67 -4.81
CA THR A 47 18.05 13.82 -4.72
C THR A 47 17.01 13.68 -5.81
N GLY A 48 15.91 12.97 -5.53
CA GLY A 48 14.73 13.01 -6.38
C GLY A 48 14.44 14.46 -6.75
N ALA A 49 14.38 14.75 -8.04
CA ALA A 49 14.18 16.12 -8.50
C ALA A 49 12.78 16.59 -8.07
N PHE A 50 12.70 17.61 -7.23
CA PHE A 50 11.46 18.32 -6.93
C PHE A 50 11.31 19.51 -7.91
N PRO A 51 10.04 19.89 -8.25
CA PRO A 51 8.78 19.40 -7.73
C PRO A 51 8.40 17.99 -8.22
N VAL A 52 7.68 17.24 -7.37
CA VAL A 52 7.13 15.93 -7.71
C VAL A 52 5.61 16.00 -7.71
N THR A 53 4.99 15.48 -8.78
CA THR A 53 3.52 15.36 -8.85
C THR A 53 3.10 13.91 -8.69
N VAL A 54 2.19 13.65 -7.73
CA VAL A 54 1.56 12.35 -7.47
C VAL A 54 0.08 12.45 -7.81
N LYS A 55 -0.41 11.53 -8.65
CA LYS A 55 -1.82 11.40 -8.98
C LYS A 55 -2.49 10.42 -8.02
N SER A 56 -3.73 10.70 -7.66
CA SER A 56 -4.60 9.84 -6.85
C SER A 56 -6.03 9.85 -7.41
N ALA A 57 -6.89 8.98 -6.88
CA ALA A 57 -8.31 8.97 -7.22
C ALA A 57 -9.02 10.28 -6.84
N LEU A 58 -8.50 10.99 -5.83
CA LEU A 58 -9.11 12.23 -5.30
C LEU A 58 -8.52 13.50 -5.91
N GLY A 59 -7.46 13.39 -6.73
CA GLY A 59 -6.84 14.54 -7.37
C GLY A 59 -5.36 14.35 -7.64
N SER A 60 -4.70 15.47 -7.98
CA SER A 60 -3.25 15.49 -8.28
C SER A 60 -2.56 16.43 -7.29
N THR A 61 -1.50 15.95 -6.66
CA THR A 61 -0.78 16.67 -5.60
C THR A 61 0.64 16.96 -6.06
N THR A 62 1.06 18.22 -6.01
CA THR A 62 2.43 18.64 -6.28
C THR A 62 3.15 18.92 -4.96
N ILE A 63 4.33 18.34 -4.81
CA ILE A 63 5.24 18.52 -3.66
C ILE A 63 6.44 19.28 -4.19
N ASP A 64 6.60 20.53 -3.77
CA ASP A 64 7.58 21.46 -4.34
C ASP A 64 9.02 21.23 -3.86
N ALA A 65 9.18 20.68 -2.68
CA ALA A 65 10.48 20.42 -2.05
C ALA A 65 10.45 19.13 -1.23
N LYS A 66 11.64 18.58 -0.93
CA LYS A 66 11.76 17.37 -0.10
C LYS A 66 11.09 17.56 1.26
N PRO A 67 10.08 16.74 1.60
CA PRO A 67 9.37 16.83 2.87
C PRO A 67 10.29 16.59 4.09
N LYS A 68 10.02 17.32 5.18
CA LYS A 68 10.71 17.22 6.45
C LYS A 68 9.76 16.92 7.62
N ARG A 69 8.48 17.24 7.45
CA ARG A 69 7.45 17.08 8.48
C ARG A 69 6.33 16.22 7.93
N ILE A 70 6.55 14.92 7.95
CA ILE A 70 5.67 13.93 7.35
C ILE A 70 4.61 13.55 8.36
N VAL A 71 3.34 13.68 7.98
CA VAL A 71 2.21 13.04 8.66
C VAL A 71 1.77 11.85 7.83
N THR A 72 1.49 10.72 8.47
CA THR A 72 0.90 9.54 7.83
C THR A 72 -0.52 9.34 8.29
N TRP A 73 -1.40 8.86 7.38
CA TRP A 73 -2.79 8.54 7.66
C TRP A 73 -3.23 7.27 6.95
N GLY A 74 -4.17 6.54 7.56
CA GLY A 74 -4.58 5.22 7.07
C GLY A 74 -3.64 4.12 7.56
N TRP A 75 -3.41 3.10 6.74
CA TRP A 75 -2.58 1.95 7.11
C TRP A 75 -1.31 1.87 6.27
N GLY A 76 -0.20 1.43 6.86
CA GLY A 76 1.05 1.08 6.17
C GLY A 76 1.94 2.24 5.72
N ALA A 77 1.44 3.48 5.64
CA ALA A 77 2.28 4.61 5.24
C ALA A 77 3.40 4.90 6.25
N GLN A 78 3.12 4.78 7.56
CA GLN A 78 4.12 4.93 8.62
C GLN A 78 5.21 3.86 8.53
N ASP A 79 4.83 2.62 8.21
CA ASP A 79 5.77 1.50 8.04
C ASP A 79 6.83 1.82 6.98
N ILE A 80 6.39 2.38 5.84
CA ILE A 80 7.28 2.72 4.73
C ILE A 80 8.22 3.87 5.11
N VAL A 81 7.68 4.92 5.75
CA VAL A 81 8.46 6.07 6.22
C VAL A 81 9.51 5.63 7.24
N LEU A 82 9.13 4.77 8.20
CA LEU A 82 10.03 4.19 9.20
C LEU A 82 11.08 3.27 8.57
N ALA A 83 10.69 2.45 7.57
CA ALA A 83 11.63 1.59 6.83
C ALA A 83 12.69 2.40 6.09
N LEU A 84 12.34 3.59 5.59
CA LEU A 84 13.25 4.55 4.97
C LEU A 84 14.16 5.27 5.99
N GLY A 85 14.05 4.96 7.29
CA GLY A 85 14.85 5.58 8.35
C GLY A 85 14.36 6.95 8.81
N ILE A 86 13.12 7.30 8.48
CA ILE A 86 12.50 8.58 8.85
C ILE A 86 11.43 8.32 9.90
N ILE A 87 11.44 9.08 10.99
CA ILE A 87 10.35 9.07 11.96
C ILE A 87 9.36 10.17 11.56
N PRO A 88 8.09 9.86 11.27
CA PRO A 88 7.08 10.87 10.93
C PRO A 88 6.83 11.79 12.15
N VAL A 89 6.32 13.00 11.93
CA VAL A 89 5.96 13.90 13.05
C VAL A 89 4.66 13.48 13.71
N ALA A 90 3.76 12.83 12.94
CA ALA A 90 2.55 12.21 13.47
C ALA A 90 2.13 11.00 12.62
N MET A 91 1.50 10.01 13.27
CA MET A 91 1.01 8.78 12.65
C MET A 91 -0.26 8.29 13.37
N PRO A 92 -1.07 7.38 12.78
CA PRO A 92 -2.27 6.87 13.41
C PRO A 92 -1.97 6.15 14.74
N LYS A 93 -2.88 6.29 15.71
CA LYS A 93 -2.92 5.49 16.93
C LYS A 93 -3.76 4.24 16.69
N PHE A 94 -3.18 3.08 16.89
CA PHE A 94 -3.86 1.79 16.73
C PHE A 94 -4.30 1.25 18.09
N THR A 95 -5.57 1.35 18.43
CA THR A 95 -6.16 0.74 19.64
C THR A 95 -6.37 -0.75 19.46
N TYR A 96 -6.71 -1.17 18.23
CA TYR A 96 -6.68 -2.57 17.82
C TYR A 96 -5.26 -2.92 17.34
N SER A 97 -4.69 -3.99 17.85
CA SER A 97 -3.37 -4.54 17.45
C SER A 97 -2.12 -3.73 17.83
N GLY A 98 -2.25 -2.52 18.32
CA GLY A 98 -1.14 -1.74 18.85
C GLY A 98 -0.62 -2.26 20.18
N THR A 99 0.59 -1.80 20.55
CA THR A 99 1.09 -1.90 21.93
C THR A 99 0.18 -1.13 22.90
N ALA A 100 0.47 -1.19 24.20
CA ALA A 100 -0.26 -0.39 25.19
C ALA A 100 -0.26 1.12 24.88
N ASP A 101 0.74 1.59 24.16
CA ASP A 101 0.87 2.98 23.73
C ASP A 101 0.15 3.29 22.39
N GLY A 102 -0.43 2.28 21.74
CA GLY A 102 -1.15 2.43 20.46
C GLY A 102 -0.24 2.49 19.24
N VAL A 103 0.96 1.91 19.32
CA VAL A 103 1.91 1.78 18.19
C VAL A 103 1.94 0.31 17.75
N LEU A 104 1.93 0.04 16.45
CA LEU A 104 2.05 -1.32 15.93
C LEU A 104 3.41 -1.92 16.35
N PRO A 105 3.48 -3.23 16.70
CA PRO A 105 4.71 -3.82 17.24
C PRO A 105 5.94 -3.60 16.36
N TRP A 106 5.83 -3.83 15.06
CA TRP A 106 6.95 -3.62 14.11
C TRP A 106 7.35 -2.15 13.95
N ASP A 107 6.42 -1.21 14.10
CA ASP A 107 6.72 0.22 14.11
C ASP A 107 7.45 0.61 15.39
N ALA A 108 7.04 0.10 16.55
CA ALA A 108 7.68 0.34 17.83
C ALA A 108 9.12 -0.21 17.85
N GLU A 109 9.33 -1.41 17.33
CA GLU A 109 10.65 -2.02 17.13
C GLU A 109 11.51 -1.11 16.24
N ARG A 110 10.96 -0.67 15.10
CA ARG A 110 11.70 0.16 14.14
C ARG A 110 12.03 1.56 14.69
N ILE A 111 11.13 2.20 15.41
CA ILE A 111 11.37 3.48 16.08
C ILE A 111 12.52 3.36 17.09
N THR A 112 12.53 2.26 17.84
CA THR A 112 13.60 1.94 18.81
C THR A 112 14.95 1.75 18.12
N GLU A 113 15.00 0.98 17.01
CA GLU A 113 16.21 0.79 16.21
C GLU A 113 16.76 2.10 15.64
N LEU A 114 15.88 3.04 15.29
CA LEU A 114 16.26 4.38 14.82
C LEU A 114 16.73 5.32 15.95
N GLY A 115 16.68 4.86 17.20
CA GLY A 115 17.05 5.67 18.37
C GLY A 115 16.10 6.85 18.61
N GLY A 116 14.88 6.79 18.07
CA GLY A 116 13.92 7.86 18.13
C GLY A 116 12.90 7.73 19.27
N LYS A 117 11.97 8.68 19.29
CA LYS A 117 10.80 8.67 20.19
C LYS A 117 9.54 8.44 19.37
N THR A 118 8.53 7.85 20.00
CA THR A 118 7.19 7.74 19.42
C THR A 118 6.71 9.12 18.97
N PRO A 119 6.26 9.25 17.68
CA PRO A 119 5.71 10.51 17.18
C PRO A 119 4.38 10.85 17.86
N GLN A 120 3.81 12.02 17.51
CA GLN A 120 2.43 12.33 17.89
C GLN A 120 1.51 11.23 17.33
N LEU A 121 0.66 10.66 18.17
CA LEU A 121 -0.33 9.69 17.75
C LEU A 121 -1.66 10.39 17.45
N LEU A 122 -2.18 10.19 16.24
CA LEU A 122 -3.44 10.75 15.78
C LEU A 122 -4.60 9.80 16.15
N THR A 123 -5.68 10.33 16.64
CA THR A 123 -6.89 9.55 16.93
C THR A 123 -7.42 8.87 15.66
N PHE A 124 -7.58 7.53 15.70
CA PHE A 124 -7.95 6.71 14.54
C PHE A 124 -9.20 5.83 14.75
N ASP A 125 -9.77 5.85 15.95
CA ASP A 125 -10.83 4.92 16.38
C ASP A 125 -12.17 5.13 15.67
N THR A 126 -12.45 6.35 15.20
CA THR A 126 -13.71 6.71 14.53
C THR A 126 -13.68 6.50 13.02
N GLY A 127 -12.49 6.27 12.42
CA GLY A 127 -12.28 6.26 10.97
C GLY A 127 -12.36 7.65 10.33
N GLU A 128 -12.66 8.70 11.10
CA GLU A 128 -12.66 10.10 10.66
C GLU A 128 -11.30 10.76 10.88
N VAL A 129 -10.93 11.67 9.98
CA VAL A 129 -9.65 12.39 10.09
C VAL A 129 -9.69 13.39 11.26
N PRO A 130 -8.76 13.31 12.23
CA PRO A 130 -8.65 14.27 13.32
C PRO A 130 -7.96 15.56 12.85
N PHE A 131 -8.68 16.41 12.13
CA PHE A 131 -8.11 17.59 11.45
C PHE A 131 -7.30 18.50 12.37
N GLU A 132 -7.77 18.75 13.60
CA GLU A 132 -7.08 19.62 14.56
C GLU A 132 -5.72 19.03 14.98
N GLU A 133 -5.66 17.70 15.19
CA GLU A 133 -4.41 17.02 15.53
C GLU A 133 -3.41 17.05 14.36
N VAL A 134 -3.91 16.87 13.12
CA VAL A 134 -3.08 16.98 11.91
C VAL A 134 -2.54 18.41 11.74
N VAL A 135 -3.37 19.44 11.91
CA VAL A 135 -2.93 20.86 11.87
C VAL A 135 -1.89 21.15 12.95
N ALA A 136 -2.09 20.63 14.17
CA ALA A 136 -1.14 20.81 15.28
C ALA A 136 0.23 20.19 14.98
N ALA A 137 0.27 19.10 14.21
CA ALA A 137 1.51 18.45 13.77
C ALA A 137 2.30 19.28 12.74
N LYS A 138 1.70 20.32 12.14
CA LYS A 138 2.33 21.22 11.15
C LYS A 138 3.04 20.45 10.02
N PRO A 139 2.34 19.59 9.27
CA PRO A 139 2.94 18.81 8.19
C PRO A 139 3.40 19.70 7.03
N ASP A 140 4.38 19.23 6.27
CA ASP A 140 4.70 19.67 4.92
C ASP A 140 4.31 18.65 3.84
N VAL A 141 3.89 17.44 4.26
CA VAL A 141 3.21 16.43 3.44
C VAL A 141 2.35 15.52 4.32
N ILE A 142 1.22 15.07 3.78
CA ILE A 142 0.35 14.06 4.39
C ILE A 142 0.32 12.85 3.46
N LEU A 143 0.76 11.69 3.94
CA LEU A 143 0.82 10.44 3.18
C LEU A 143 -0.31 9.50 3.59
N ALA A 144 -1.24 9.21 2.68
CA ALA A 144 -2.42 8.38 2.90
C ALA A 144 -2.71 7.42 1.71
N PRO A 145 -1.70 6.71 1.16
CA PRO A 145 -1.85 5.91 -0.06
C PRO A 145 -2.72 4.66 0.14
N TYR A 146 -2.96 4.24 1.38
CA TYR A 146 -3.85 3.14 1.74
C TYR A 146 -4.79 3.60 2.85
N SER A 147 -5.83 4.29 2.44
CA SER A 147 -6.79 4.93 3.32
C SER A 147 -8.20 4.90 2.71
N GLY A 148 -9.18 5.32 3.49
CA GLY A 148 -10.55 5.55 3.06
C GLY A 148 -10.90 7.04 2.92
N LEU A 149 -9.92 7.92 2.69
CA LEU A 149 -10.17 9.35 2.57
C LEU A 149 -11.30 9.65 1.58
N THR A 150 -12.28 10.42 2.03
CA THR A 150 -13.30 10.99 1.18
C THR A 150 -12.76 12.21 0.43
N GLN A 151 -13.45 12.64 -0.65
CA GLN A 151 -13.09 13.87 -1.37
C GLN A 151 -13.09 15.09 -0.43
N THR A 152 -14.07 15.19 0.47
CA THR A 152 -14.20 16.31 1.42
C THR A 152 -13.01 16.37 2.39
N GLU A 153 -12.57 15.22 2.91
CA GLU A 153 -11.39 15.12 3.79
C GLU A 153 -10.11 15.47 3.03
N PHE A 154 -9.95 14.93 1.81
CA PHE A 154 -8.82 15.25 0.94
C PHE A 154 -8.73 16.77 0.67
N ASP A 155 -9.84 17.40 0.28
CA ASP A 155 -9.90 18.84 -0.01
C ASP A 155 -9.61 19.68 1.24
N THR A 156 -10.04 19.21 2.42
CA THR A 156 -9.80 19.90 3.69
C THR A 156 -8.34 19.76 4.14
N LEU A 157 -7.76 18.58 4.08
CA LEU A 157 -6.36 18.33 4.38
C LEU A 157 -5.42 19.07 3.41
N SER A 158 -5.81 19.18 2.13
CA SER A 158 -5.03 19.86 1.10
C SER A 158 -4.87 21.36 1.34
N LYS A 159 -5.68 21.95 2.22
CA LYS A 159 -5.50 23.34 2.69
C LYS A 159 -4.39 23.46 3.75
N VAL A 160 -4.04 22.34 4.37
CA VAL A 160 -2.99 22.29 5.42
C VAL A 160 -1.63 21.95 4.81
N ALA A 161 -1.56 20.91 3.99
CA ALA A 161 -0.34 20.47 3.31
C ALA A 161 -0.70 19.62 2.08
N PRO A 162 0.23 19.37 1.14
CA PRO A 162 0.07 18.42 0.06
C PRO A 162 -0.34 17.03 0.57
N VAL A 163 -1.42 16.45 0.01
CA VAL A 163 -1.98 15.14 0.40
C VAL A 163 -1.76 14.11 -0.69
N VAL A 164 -1.13 13.01 -0.36
CA VAL A 164 -0.94 11.86 -1.25
C VAL A 164 -1.93 10.76 -0.85
N ALA A 165 -3.03 10.63 -1.60
CA ALA A 165 -4.08 9.66 -1.35
C ALA A 165 -3.90 8.38 -2.19
N TYR A 166 -4.83 7.42 -2.06
CA TYR A 166 -4.85 6.17 -2.80
C TYR A 166 -5.00 6.38 -4.32
N PRO A 167 -4.39 5.52 -5.17
CA PRO A 167 -4.35 5.75 -6.62
C PRO A 167 -5.68 5.52 -7.32
N GLU A 168 -6.48 4.51 -6.91
CA GLU A 168 -7.69 4.10 -7.62
C GLU A 168 -8.90 3.98 -6.69
N LYS A 169 -8.84 3.08 -5.70
CA LYS A 169 -9.95 2.77 -4.80
C LYS A 169 -9.53 2.85 -3.34
N PRO A 170 -10.44 3.24 -2.42
CA PRO A 170 -10.18 3.14 -0.99
C PRO A 170 -9.78 1.71 -0.61
N TRP A 171 -8.81 1.56 0.29
CA TRP A 171 -8.41 0.29 0.90
C TRP A 171 -8.01 -0.83 -0.08
N SER A 172 -7.55 -0.49 -1.30
CA SER A 172 -7.18 -1.46 -2.34
C SER A 172 -5.76 -1.27 -2.90
N THR A 173 -4.95 -0.41 -2.28
CA THR A 173 -3.58 -0.15 -2.74
C THR A 173 -2.65 -1.26 -2.27
N SER A 174 -1.99 -1.95 -3.20
CA SER A 174 -1.02 -2.99 -2.87
C SER A 174 0.15 -2.43 -2.04
N TRP A 175 0.81 -3.28 -1.24
CA TRP A 175 1.97 -2.85 -0.45
C TRP A 175 3.12 -2.35 -1.34
N ARG A 176 3.26 -2.88 -2.56
CA ARG A 176 4.23 -2.43 -3.56
C ARG A 176 3.91 -1.02 -4.05
N ASP A 177 2.65 -0.78 -4.41
CA ASP A 177 2.21 0.52 -4.90
C ASP A 177 2.26 1.58 -3.79
N GLN A 178 1.86 1.24 -2.55
CA GLN A 178 2.04 2.11 -1.39
C GLN A 178 3.50 2.54 -1.25
N THR A 179 4.42 1.56 -1.32
CA THR A 179 5.87 1.80 -1.17
C THR A 179 6.40 2.69 -2.29
N ALA A 180 5.99 2.44 -3.54
CA ALA A 180 6.39 3.24 -4.69
C ALA A 180 5.84 4.69 -4.61
N ILE A 181 4.56 4.85 -4.22
CA ILE A 181 3.90 6.15 -4.06
C ILE A 181 4.61 6.98 -2.98
N VAL A 182 4.89 6.39 -1.81
CA VAL A 182 5.62 7.07 -0.72
C VAL A 182 7.04 7.41 -1.16
N GLY A 183 7.75 6.49 -1.83
CA GLY A 183 9.08 6.74 -2.37
C GLY A 183 9.11 7.91 -3.34
N LYS A 184 8.14 7.98 -4.25
CA LYS A 184 7.98 9.09 -5.19
C LYS A 184 7.72 10.41 -4.45
N ALA A 185 6.80 10.41 -3.49
CA ALA A 185 6.44 11.60 -2.71
C ALA A 185 7.62 12.16 -1.90
N LEU A 186 8.50 11.29 -1.42
CA LEU A 186 9.67 11.66 -0.62
C LEU A 186 10.95 11.85 -1.44
N GLY A 187 10.92 11.65 -2.78
CA GLY A 187 12.10 11.67 -3.64
C GLY A 187 13.11 10.57 -3.31
N MET A 188 12.63 9.39 -2.89
CA MET A 188 13.43 8.26 -2.41
C MET A 188 13.11 6.97 -3.18
N THR A 189 12.86 7.08 -4.49
CA THR A 189 12.40 5.95 -5.33
C THR A 189 13.38 4.77 -5.30
N LYS A 190 14.68 5.02 -5.43
CA LYS A 190 15.67 3.92 -5.39
C LYS A 190 15.69 3.18 -4.07
N GLN A 191 15.51 3.89 -2.95
CA GLN A 191 15.45 3.28 -1.63
C GLN A 191 14.17 2.43 -1.47
N THR A 192 13.02 2.93 -1.95
CA THR A 192 11.78 2.15 -1.92
C THR A 192 11.82 0.95 -2.86
N ASP A 193 12.43 1.06 -4.04
CA ASP A 193 12.64 -0.10 -4.92
C ASP A 193 13.48 -1.18 -4.24
N ALA A 194 14.53 -0.79 -3.52
CA ALA A 194 15.35 -1.71 -2.74
C ALA A 194 14.56 -2.36 -1.58
N LEU A 195 13.67 -1.62 -0.90
CA LEU A 195 12.79 -2.16 0.13
C LEU A 195 11.80 -3.17 -0.45
N VAL A 196 11.17 -2.85 -1.58
CA VAL A 196 10.26 -3.79 -2.27
C VAL A 196 11.01 -5.07 -2.61
N LYS A 197 12.17 -4.96 -3.28
CA LYS A 197 12.96 -6.14 -3.64
C LYS A 197 13.34 -6.98 -2.41
N LYS A 198 13.82 -6.37 -1.34
CA LYS A 198 14.18 -7.07 -0.10
C LYS A 198 12.99 -7.83 0.49
N THR A 199 11.81 -7.22 0.47
CA THR A 199 10.58 -7.85 0.98
C THR A 199 10.15 -9.02 0.09
N GLU A 200 10.20 -8.87 -1.23
CA GLU A 200 9.94 -9.94 -2.21
C GLU A 200 10.90 -11.11 -2.05
N ASP A 201 12.19 -10.84 -1.88
CA ASP A 201 13.22 -11.88 -1.63
C ASP A 201 12.91 -12.65 -0.34
N SER A 202 12.42 -11.96 0.72
CA SER A 202 12.00 -12.60 1.98
C SER A 202 10.79 -13.50 1.79
N VAL A 203 9.75 -13.02 1.09
CA VAL A 203 8.55 -13.80 0.76
C VAL A 203 8.92 -15.04 -0.06
N SER A 204 9.71 -14.86 -1.12
CA SER A 204 10.16 -15.95 -2.00
C SER A 204 10.99 -16.99 -1.26
N THR A 205 11.91 -16.54 -0.39
CA THR A 205 12.76 -17.43 0.43
C THR A 205 11.90 -18.27 1.35
N LEU A 206 10.87 -17.69 1.96
CA LEU A 206 10.02 -18.42 2.87
C LEU A 206 9.05 -19.35 2.10
N ALA A 207 8.47 -18.89 0.99
CA ALA A 207 7.65 -19.74 0.13
C ALA A 207 8.39 -21.00 -0.35
N ALA A 208 9.69 -20.88 -0.65
CA ALA A 208 10.52 -22.01 -1.03
C ALA A 208 10.73 -23.07 0.10
N LYS A 209 10.64 -22.65 1.38
CA LYS A 209 10.68 -23.56 2.53
C LYS A 209 9.38 -24.36 2.71
N TYR A 210 8.29 -23.89 2.13
CA TYR A 210 6.95 -24.49 2.26
C TYR A 210 6.35 -24.84 0.89
N PRO A 211 6.96 -25.77 0.12
CA PRO A 211 6.52 -26.12 -1.23
C PRO A 211 5.08 -26.68 -1.28
N VAL A 212 4.56 -27.15 -0.13
CA VAL A 212 3.18 -27.64 0.01
C VAL A 212 2.14 -26.58 -0.33
N LEU A 213 2.47 -25.29 -0.23
CA LEU A 213 1.56 -24.18 -0.55
C LEU A 213 1.40 -23.97 -2.07
N LYS A 214 2.40 -24.38 -2.86
CA LYS A 214 2.47 -24.06 -4.28
C LYS A 214 1.26 -24.61 -5.05
N GLY A 215 0.49 -23.71 -5.61
CA GLY A 215 -0.65 -24.01 -6.47
C GLY A 215 -1.93 -24.45 -5.74
N LYS A 216 -1.90 -24.57 -4.39
CA LYS A 216 -3.12 -24.83 -3.61
C LYS A 216 -4.07 -23.64 -3.71
N THR A 217 -5.35 -23.94 -3.80
CA THR A 217 -6.40 -22.91 -3.83
C THR A 217 -6.76 -22.46 -2.42
N PHE A 218 -7.08 -21.18 -2.26
CA PHE A 218 -7.54 -20.64 -0.98
C PHE A 218 -8.79 -19.76 -1.13
N TYR A 219 -9.58 -19.72 -0.06
CA TYR A 219 -10.72 -18.83 0.10
C TYR A 219 -10.48 -17.99 1.36
N TYR A 220 -10.28 -16.68 1.19
CA TYR A 220 -9.96 -15.81 2.33
C TYR A 220 -11.21 -15.06 2.78
N ALA A 221 -11.55 -15.20 4.05
CA ALA A 221 -12.74 -14.58 4.60
C ALA A 221 -12.56 -14.16 6.07
N ALA A 222 -13.53 -13.42 6.60
CA ALA A 222 -13.67 -13.07 8.00
C ALA A 222 -15.13 -13.23 8.45
N ALA A 223 -15.35 -13.64 9.69
CA ALA A 223 -16.66 -13.78 10.31
C ALA A 223 -16.93 -12.58 11.24
N ASN A 224 -17.10 -11.38 10.69
CA ASN A 224 -17.29 -10.15 11.45
C ASN A 224 -18.75 -9.91 11.85
N GLU A 225 -19.70 -10.60 11.19
CA GLU A 225 -21.13 -10.54 11.47
C GLU A 225 -21.69 -11.96 11.65
N PRO A 226 -22.60 -12.19 12.59
CA PRO A 226 -23.24 -13.48 12.77
C PRO A 226 -23.92 -13.98 11.47
N GLY A 227 -23.67 -15.23 11.09
CA GLY A 227 -24.29 -15.87 9.94
C GLY A 227 -23.79 -15.41 8.56
N LYS A 228 -22.73 -14.61 8.52
CA LYS A 228 -22.13 -14.11 7.27
C LYS A 228 -20.60 -14.18 7.28
N LEU A 229 -20.01 -14.39 6.12
CA LEU A 229 -18.60 -14.17 5.86
C LEU A 229 -18.41 -12.90 5.03
N ASN A 230 -17.45 -12.08 5.40
CA ASN A 230 -16.85 -11.08 4.53
C ASN A 230 -15.75 -11.76 3.72
N VAL A 231 -15.95 -11.92 2.43
CA VAL A 231 -15.04 -12.63 1.51
C VAL A 231 -14.22 -11.64 0.74
N TYR A 232 -12.89 -11.74 0.83
CA TYR A 232 -11.98 -10.78 0.20
C TYR A 232 -11.77 -11.09 -1.28
N ARG A 233 -11.82 -10.04 -2.11
CA ARG A 233 -11.67 -10.11 -3.56
C ARG A 233 -10.20 -10.25 -3.96
N ALA A 234 -9.94 -10.58 -5.21
CA ALA A 234 -8.60 -10.85 -5.71
C ALA A 234 -7.64 -9.64 -5.67
N ASP A 235 -8.18 -8.43 -5.69
CA ASP A 235 -7.44 -7.17 -5.59
C ASP A 235 -7.15 -6.72 -4.15
N ASP A 236 -7.67 -7.43 -3.16
CA ASP A 236 -7.37 -7.15 -1.75
C ASP A 236 -5.91 -7.49 -1.40
N PRO A 237 -5.18 -6.61 -0.67
CA PRO A 237 -3.78 -6.84 -0.31
C PRO A 237 -3.51 -8.14 0.47
N ARG A 238 -4.47 -8.64 1.26
CA ARG A 238 -4.38 -9.93 1.98
C ARG A 238 -4.31 -11.10 1.01
N VAL A 239 -5.16 -11.04 -0.03
CA VAL A 239 -5.24 -12.06 -1.09
C VAL A 239 -3.97 -12.03 -1.93
N GLN A 240 -3.47 -10.85 -2.25
CA GLN A 240 -2.23 -10.69 -3.01
C GLN A 240 -1.02 -11.28 -2.28
N LEU A 241 -0.91 -11.10 -0.95
CA LEU A 241 0.17 -11.70 -0.14
C LEU A 241 0.15 -13.23 -0.20
N LEU A 242 -1.03 -13.86 -0.20
CA LEU A 242 -1.15 -15.31 -0.34
C LEU A 242 -0.74 -15.78 -1.75
N ASN A 243 -1.08 -15.01 -2.77
CA ASN A 243 -0.61 -15.30 -4.14
C ASN A 243 0.91 -15.17 -4.25
N ASP A 244 1.53 -14.19 -3.58
CA ASP A 244 2.99 -14.04 -3.50
C ASP A 244 3.66 -15.25 -2.83
N LEU A 245 2.97 -15.93 -1.91
CA LEU A 245 3.42 -17.18 -1.28
C LEU A 245 3.19 -18.43 -2.15
N GLY A 246 2.64 -18.26 -3.36
CA GLY A 246 2.45 -19.33 -4.33
C GLY A 246 1.09 -20.03 -4.28
N LEU A 247 0.17 -19.59 -3.43
CA LEU A 247 -1.22 -20.06 -3.43
C LEU A 247 -2.00 -19.41 -4.59
N LYS A 248 -3.20 -19.91 -4.84
CA LYS A 248 -4.10 -19.39 -5.87
C LYS A 248 -5.47 -19.09 -5.30
N ASN A 249 -6.03 -17.95 -5.64
CA ASN A 249 -7.39 -17.61 -5.25
C ASN A 249 -8.37 -18.64 -5.81
N SER A 250 -9.27 -19.17 -4.97
CA SER A 250 -10.28 -20.14 -5.43
C SER A 250 -11.23 -19.50 -6.46
N PRO A 251 -11.58 -20.21 -7.54
CA PRO A 251 -12.61 -19.77 -8.47
C PRO A 251 -13.96 -19.48 -7.81
N SER A 252 -14.26 -20.14 -6.66
CA SER A 252 -15.48 -19.89 -5.88
C SER A 252 -15.60 -18.46 -5.39
N VAL A 253 -14.47 -17.74 -5.16
CA VAL A 253 -14.51 -16.33 -4.75
C VAL A 253 -15.25 -15.48 -5.78
N ALA A 254 -14.87 -15.60 -7.05
CA ALA A 254 -15.52 -14.84 -8.13
C ALA A 254 -16.91 -15.38 -8.50
N ALA A 255 -17.12 -16.69 -8.34
CA ALA A 255 -18.40 -17.35 -8.69
C ALA A 255 -19.53 -16.98 -7.71
N LEU A 256 -19.20 -16.82 -6.42
CA LEU A 256 -20.16 -16.53 -5.35
C LEU A 256 -20.36 -15.02 -5.10
N ASP A 257 -19.56 -14.16 -5.72
CA ASP A 257 -19.69 -12.72 -5.62
C ASP A 257 -20.93 -12.21 -6.37
N SER A 258 -22.00 -11.90 -5.62
CA SER A 258 -23.24 -11.34 -6.15
C SER A 258 -23.25 -9.81 -6.25
N SER A 259 -22.21 -9.14 -5.75
CA SER A 259 -22.11 -7.67 -5.69
C SER A 259 -20.96 -7.12 -6.53
N LYS A 260 -20.61 -7.81 -7.62
CA LYS A 260 -19.55 -7.39 -8.55
C LYS A 260 -19.73 -5.94 -9.01
N GLY A 261 -18.68 -5.14 -8.91
CA GLY A 261 -18.69 -3.76 -9.40
C GLY A 261 -19.18 -2.71 -8.40
N ASP A 262 -19.45 -3.07 -7.14
CA ASP A 262 -19.81 -2.12 -6.07
C ASP A 262 -18.64 -1.27 -5.54
N GLY A 263 -17.41 -1.52 -6.03
CA GLY A 263 -16.20 -0.82 -5.62
C GLY A 263 -15.60 -1.28 -4.30
N SER A 264 -16.24 -2.21 -3.58
CA SER A 264 -15.73 -2.77 -2.33
C SER A 264 -14.59 -3.77 -2.56
N PHE A 265 -13.70 -3.91 -1.59
CA PHE A 265 -12.62 -4.92 -1.57
C PHE A 265 -13.08 -6.28 -1.04
N PHE A 266 -14.33 -6.41 -0.59
CA PHE A 266 -14.96 -7.65 -0.14
C PHE A 266 -16.44 -7.70 -0.54
N TYR A 267 -17.04 -8.89 -0.40
CA TYR A 267 -18.49 -9.08 -0.47
C TYR A 267 -18.98 -9.96 0.69
N GLN A 268 -20.26 -9.91 1.00
CA GLN A 268 -20.85 -10.72 2.04
C GLN A 268 -21.44 -12.02 1.48
N LEU A 269 -21.14 -13.15 2.14
CA LEU A 269 -21.68 -14.46 1.86
C LEU A 269 -22.44 -15.01 3.07
N SER A 270 -23.73 -15.34 2.92
CA SER A 270 -24.51 -16.02 3.98
C SER A 270 -23.98 -17.43 4.27
N TYR A 271 -24.03 -17.87 5.53
CA TYR A 271 -23.67 -19.23 5.95
C TYR A 271 -24.47 -20.32 5.22
N GLU A 272 -25.67 -20.04 4.75
CA GLU A 272 -26.46 -20.96 3.91
C GLU A 272 -25.76 -21.36 2.61
N LYS A 273 -24.80 -20.52 2.13
CA LYS A 273 -24.03 -20.76 0.91
C LYS A 273 -22.65 -21.37 1.15
N LEU A 274 -22.27 -21.67 2.39
CA LEU A 274 -20.95 -22.20 2.73
C LEU A 274 -20.63 -23.52 2.02
N SER A 275 -21.65 -24.37 1.78
CA SER A 275 -21.51 -25.63 1.02
C SER A 275 -21.11 -25.44 -0.44
N GLN A 276 -21.21 -24.23 -0.98
CA GLN A 276 -20.83 -23.91 -2.36
C GLN A 276 -19.36 -23.46 -2.47
N ILE A 277 -18.67 -23.30 -1.35
CA ILE A 277 -17.24 -22.95 -1.33
C ILE A 277 -16.42 -24.18 -1.66
N ASP A 278 -15.77 -24.16 -2.83
CA ASP A 278 -14.81 -25.18 -3.25
C ASP A 278 -13.39 -24.58 -3.17
N THR A 279 -12.58 -25.11 -2.26
CA THR A 279 -11.23 -24.62 -1.99
C THR A 279 -10.37 -25.68 -1.29
N ASP A 280 -9.05 -25.64 -1.52
CA ASP A 280 -8.11 -26.43 -0.74
C ASP A 280 -8.04 -25.91 0.71
N LEU A 281 -7.86 -24.60 0.89
CA LEU A 281 -7.72 -23.95 2.19
C LEU A 281 -8.82 -22.92 2.41
N LEU A 282 -9.39 -22.93 3.62
CA LEU A 282 -10.15 -21.79 4.15
C LEU A 282 -9.21 -20.97 5.02
N VAL A 283 -8.87 -19.77 4.61
CA VAL A 283 -8.00 -18.85 5.37
C VAL A 283 -8.88 -17.81 6.07
N MET A 284 -8.75 -17.70 7.38
CA MET A 284 -9.54 -16.75 8.17
C MET A 284 -8.73 -16.15 9.28
N TYR A 285 -9.08 -14.95 9.71
CA TYR A 285 -8.45 -14.30 10.85
C TYR A 285 -9.42 -14.18 12.03
N PHE A 286 -8.84 -14.18 13.24
CA PHE A 286 -9.55 -14.09 14.50
C PHE A 286 -8.73 -13.29 15.51
N ASP A 287 -9.39 -12.55 16.39
CA ASP A 287 -8.74 -11.80 17.47
C ASP A 287 -8.12 -12.73 18.53
N LYS A 288 -8.79 -13.86 18.83
CA LYS A 288 -8.38 -14.83 19.84
C LYS A 288 -8.86 -16.24 19.53
N GLN A 289 -8.28 -17.24 20.22
CA GLN A 289 -8.61 -18.65 20.01
C GLN A 289 -10.08 -18.97 20.27
N SER A 290 -10.69 -18.37 21.30
CA SER A 290 -12.12 -18.61 21.59
C SER A 290 -13.05 -18.17 20.46
N SER A 291 -12.64 -17.23 19.61
CA SER A 291 -13.38 -16.83 18.40
C SER A 291 -13.29 -17.90 17.32
N VAL A 292 -12.15 -18.60 17.20
CA VAL A 292 -12.01 -19.79 16.33
C VAL A 292 -12.95 -20.90 16.80
N ASP A 293 -12.94 -21.19 18.11
CA ASP A 293 -13.76 -22.25 18.70
C ASP A 293 -15.26 -21.96 18.50
N ALA A 294 -15.68 -20.72 18.70
CA ALA A 294 -17.06 -20.29 18.45
C ALA A 294 -17.45 -20.42 16.97
N PHE A 295 -16.57 -20.00 16.04
CA PHE A 295 -16.80 -20.11 14.61
C PHE A 295 -16.93 -21.57 14.17
N THR A 296 -16.02 -22.43 14.60
CA THR A 296 -16.00 -23.85 14.18
C THR A 296 -17.09 -24.69 14.86
N SER A 297 -17.71 -24.20 15.95
CA SER A 297 -18.84 -24.86 16.63
C SER A 297 -20.17 -24.65 15.90
N ASP A 298 -20.28 -23.69 14.98
CA ASP A 298 -21.48 -23.50 14.16
C ASP A 298 -21.70 -24.72 13.25
N PRO A 299 -22.90 -25.35 13.24
CA PRO A 299 -23.14 -26.55 12.45
C PRO A 299 -22.92 -26.39 10.95
N LEU A 300 -23.22 -25.23 10.37
CA LEU A 300 -23.01 -24.96 8.94
C LEU A 300 -21.52 -24.83 8.63
N VAL A 301 -20.76 -24.19 9.52
CA VAL A 301 -19.31 -24.07 9.41
C VAL A 301 -18.62 -25.42 9.60
N ALA A 302 -19.00 -26.18 10.63
CA ALA A 302 -18.46 -27.52 10.90
C ALA A 302 -18.71 -28.51 9.76
N ALA A 303 -19.77 -28.32 8.99
CA ALA A 303 -20.10 -29.13 7.81
C ALA A 303 -19.26 -28.80 6.56
N MET A 304 -18.56 -27.65 6.53
CA MET A 304 -17.69 -27.28 5.40
C MET A 304 -16.57 -28.30 5.23
N PRO A 305 -16.30 -28.82 4.01
CA PRO A 305 -15.20 -29.77 3.79
C PRO A 305 -13.85 -29.27 4.30
N ALA A 306 -13.52 -27.99 4.04
CA ALA A 306 -12.27 -27.39 4.50
C ALA A 306 -12.12 -27.38 6.04
N VAL A 307 -13.21 -27.15 6.78
CA VAL A 307 -13.21 -27.17 8.27
C VAL A 307 -13.16 -28.61 8.78
N LYS A 308 -14.04 -29.48 8.27
CA LYS A 308 -14.14 -30.88 8.68
C LYS A 308 -12.84 -31.67 8.48
N GLU A 309 -12.09 -31.34 7.43
CA GLU A 309 -10.83 -32.00 7.08
C GLU A 309 -9.60 -31.32 7.68
N GLY A 310 -9.78 -30.30 8.53
CA GLY A 310 -8.69 -29.58 9.22
C GLY A 310 -7.89 -28.65 8.29
N ARG A 311 -8.50 -28.19 7.19
CA ARG A 311 -7.91 -27.29 6.19
C ARG A 311 -8.25 -25.81 6.43
N LEU A 312 -8.71 -25.48 7.65
CA LEU A 312 -8.86 -24.10 8.13
C LEU A 312 -7.50 -23.58 8.59
N ALA A 313 -6.99 -22.58 7.90
CA ALA A 313 -5.84 -21.77 8.35
C ALA A 313 -6.35 -20.60 9.16
N ALA A 314 -6.42 -20.76 10.48
CA ALA A 314 -6.87 -19.74 11.41
C ALA A 314 -5.70 -18.83 11.82
N ILE A 315 -5.74 -17.58 11.40
CA ILE A 315 -4.76 -16.55 11.76
C ILE A 315 -5.25 -15.88 13.05
N VAL A 316 -4.57 -16.14 14.16
CA VAL A 316 -5.06 -15.75 15.50
C VAL A 316 -4.14 -14.70 16.14
N GLY A 317 -4.75 -13.70 16.74
CA GLY A 317 -4.08 -12.63 17.46
C GLY A 317 -4.02 -11.32 16.69
N GLU A 318 -4.46 -10.25 17.35
CA GLU A 318 -4.70 -8.94 16.76
C GLU A 318 -3.49 -8.39 15.97
N SER A 319 -2.28 -8.49 16.53
CA SER A 319 -1.07 -7.99 15.84
C SER A 319 -0.73 -8.79 14.59
N LEU A 320 -0.91 -10.14 14.61
CA LEU A 320 -0.67 -10.97 13.43
C LEU A 320 -1.74 -10.71 12.37
N VAL A 321 -3.00 -10.56 12.78
CA VAL A 321 -4.11 -10.19 11.91
C VAL A 321 -3.82 -8.86 11.22
N MET A 322 -3.42 -7.83 11.96
CA MET A 322 -3.12 -6.52 11.39
C MET A 322 -1.94 -6.56 10.44
N ALA A 323 -0.85 -7.25 10.80
CA ALA A 323 0.35 -7.38 9.97
C ALA A 323 0.07 -8.01 8.60
N THR A 324 -0.90 -8.92 8.54
CA THR A 324 -1.29 -9.63 7.31
C THR A 324 -2.50 -9.01 6.60
N SER A 325 -3.27 -8.17 7.30
CA SER A 325 -4.42 -7.44 6.73
C SER A 325 -4.01 -6.14 6.03
N ALA A 326 -2.98 -5.49 6.53
CA ALA A 326 -2.36 -4.31 5.92
C ALA A 326 -0.88 -4.59 5.66
N PRO A 327 -0.55 -5.53 4.75
CA PRO A 327 0.83 -5.93 4.52
C PRO A 327 1.67 -4.76 4.05
N SER A 328 2.89 -4.65 4.58
CA SER A 328 3.86 -3.59 4.29
C SER A 328 5.29 -4.11 4.26
N VAL A 329 6.23 -3.25 3.91
CA VAL A 329 7.67 -3.58 3.92
C VAL A 329 8.24 -3.85 5.33
N LEU A 330 7.52 -3.49 6.42
CA LEU A 330 7.88 -3.84 7.79
C LEU A 330 7.03 -5.01 8.32
N SER A 331 5.72 -4.97 8.12
CA SER A 331 4.81 -5.96 8.68
C SER A 331 4.97 -7.35 8.04
N ILE A 332 5.26 -7.42 6.74
CA ILE A 332 5.49 -8.69 6.04
C ILE A 332 6.66 -9.46 6.69
N PRO A 333 7.92 -8.96 6.72
CA PRO A 333 9.00 -9.72 7.33
C PRO A 333 8.78 -10.00 8.82
N TRP A 334 8.08 -9.12 9.54
CA TRP A 334 7.74 -9.32 10.95
C TRP A 334 6.76 -10.47 11.19
N SER A 335 5.82 -10.73 10.26
CA SER A 335 4.74 -11.71 10.41
C SER A 335 5.03 -13.06 9.78
N LEU A 336 5.86 -13.15 8.74
CA LEU A 336 6.00 -14.32 7.85
C LEU A 336 6.30 -15.63 8.60
N ASP A 337 7.24 -15.63 9.56
CA ASP A 337 7.65 -16.83 10.29
C ASP A 337 6.55 -17.39 11.21
N ARG A 338 5.50 -16.60 11.48
CA ARG A 338 4.30 -17.01 12.24
C ARG A 338 3.12 -17.32 11.32
N TYR A 339 3.00 -16.59 10.23
CA TYR A 339 1.89 -16.69 9.29
C TYR A 339 1.99 -17.93 8.40
N VAL A 340 3.14 -18.13 7.75
CA VAL A 340 3.30 -19.19 6.73
C VAL A 340 3.20 -20.60 7.32
N PRO A 341 3.72 -20.92 8.53
CA PRO A 341 3.50 -22.24 9.12
C PRO A 341 2.03 -22.60 9.34
N VAL A 342 1.17 -21.62 9.66
CA VAL A 342 -0.28 -21.87 9.83
C VAL A 342 -0.92 -22.27 8.49
N LEU A 343 -0.54 -21.58 7.39
CA LEU A 343 -1.00 -21.92 6.05
C LEU A 343 -0.51 -23.31 5.61
N ALA A 344 0.78 -23.61 5.88
CA ALA A 344 1.38 -24.87 5.52
C ALA A 344 0.74 -26.06 6.27
N ALA A 345 0.49 -25.92 7.57
CA ALA A 345 -0.17 -26.95 8.36
C ALA A 345 -1.58 -27.30 7.83
N ALA A 346 -2.32 -26.30 7.36
CA ALA A 346 -3.62 -26.53 6.69
C ALA A 346 -3.44 -27.18 5.31
N ALA A 347 -2.43 -26.74 4.53
CA ALA A 347 -2.15 -27.28 3.20
C ALA A 347 -1.72 -28.74 3.21
N GLU A 348 -1.01 -29.20 4.26
CA GLU A 348 -0.63 -30.60 4.46
C GLU A 348 -1.82 -31.56 4.61
N LYS A 349 -3.02 -31.04 4.94
CA LYS A 349 -4.26 -31.82 5.05
C LYS A 349 -4.97 -31.99 3.72
N VAL A 350 -4.54 -31.29 2.66
CA VAL A 350 -5.10 -31.44 1.32
C VAL A 350 -4.61 -32.75 0.71
N LYS A 351 -5.54 -33.66 0.40
CA LYS A 351 -5.27 -34.99 -0.17
C LYS A 351 -4.98 -34.92 -1.67
#